data_742d886d1b1c5324f90d3cd22ad976eb
#
_entry.id   742d886d1b1c5324f90d3cd22ad976eb
#
_cell.length_a   1.000
_cell.length_b   1.000
_cell.length_c   1.000
_cell.angle_alpha   90.00
_cell.angle_beta   90.00
_cell.angle_gamma   90.00
#
_symmetry.space_group_name_H-M   'P 1'
#
loop_
_entity.id
_entity.type
_entity.pdbx_description
1 polymer ?
#
loop_
_entity_poly.entity_id
_entity_poly.type
_entity_poly.pdbx_seq_one_letter_code
_entity_poly.pdbx_strand_id
1 'polypeptide(L)'
;MLETVALLIIGFYLLWRLVRYQPHRRIPAAAAGIGFTVLVLLGAGLYRKAVHPGLWLMLGGCAILAGILWLTRKQAQNQRRRISLFLIGSSFFLRLFYVCYTPITRRQHDVGRFGDENNHAGYITYLLEHHRLPDFDPRDHWQFYHPPLHHAISAVWLWLSENVFGIGNEVAQESLQTLTLFYATAVIITAYRILRHFRLEGPALYFPLAVIAFHPSFILFSGSINNDVLSVAF
;
A
#
# COMPACT_ATOMS: atom_id res chain seq x y z
N MET A 1 14.23 6.35 -0.52
CA MET A 1 13.96 7.32 -1.62
C MET A 1 13.06 6.71 -2.68
N LEU A 2 13.34 5.48 -3.14
CA LEU A 2 12.51 4.80 -4.15
C LEU A 2 11.11 4.43 -3.61
N GLU A 3 11.00 4.00 -2.36
CA GLU A 3 9.73 3.74 -1.68
C GLU A 3 8.84 4.98 -1.65
N THR A 4 9.44 6.11 -1.33
CA THR A 4 8.73 7.40 -1.35
C THR A 4 8.23 7.71 -2.75
N VAL A 5 9.04 7.43 -3.78
CA VAL A 5 8.67 7.62 -5.19
C VAL A 5 7.61 6.61 -5.62
N ALA A 6 7.75 5.33 -5.28
CA ALA A 6 6.75 4.30 -5.59
C ALA A 6 5.40 4.60 -4.91
N LEU A 7 5.43 4.97 -3.63
CA LEU A 7 4.24 5.37 -2.88
C LEU A 7 3.59 6.64 -3.42
N LEU A 8 4.39 7.60 -3.90
CA LEU A 8 3.90 8.77 -4.61
C LEU A 8 3.22 8.42 -5.92
N ILE A 9 3.82 7.53 -6.71
CA ILE A 9 3.25 7.07 -7.98
C ILE A 9 1.93 6.34 -7.72
N ILE A 10 1.90 5.43 -6.73
CA ILE A 10 0.69 4.70 -6.36
C ILE A 10 -0.40 5.65 -5.84
N GLY A 11 -0.06 6.53 -4.91
CA GLY A 11 -1.00 7.52 -4.36
C GLY A 11 -1.51 8.50 -5.43
N PHE A 12 -0.62 8.97 -6.33
CA PHE A 12 -0.98 9.83 -7.46
C PHE A 12 -1.86 9.10 -8.46
N TYR A 13 -1.54 7.85 -8.81
CA TYR A 13 -2.35 7.02 -9.71
C TYR A 13 -3.75 6.76 -9.14
N LEU A 14 -3.85 6.45 -7.84
CA LEU A 14 -5.12 6.21 -7.17
C LEU A 14 -5.99 7.48 -7.13
N LEU A 15 -5.39 8.62 -6.78
CA LEU A 15 -6.06 9.92 -6.82
C LEU A 15 -6.47 10.29 -8.24
N TRP A 16 -5.59 10.09 -9.22
CA TRP A 16 -5.89 10.36 -10.63
C TRP A 16 -7.03 9.47 -11.17
N ARG A 17 -7.04 8.17 -10.84
CA ARG A 17 -8.13 7.25 -11.22
C ARG A 17 -9.45 7.62 -10.56
N LEU A 18 -9.44 8.04 -9.31
CA LEU A 18 -10.64 8.50 -8.60
C LEU A 18 -11.20 9.80 -9.17
N VAL A 19 -10.34 10.68 -9.67
CA VAL A 19 -10.71 11.98 -10.25
C VAL A 19 -11.04 11.89 -11.74
N ARG A 20 -10.46 10.95 -12.49
CA ARG A 20 -10.60 10.83 -13.95
C ARG A 20 -12.04 10.60 -14.44
N TYR A 21 -12.96 10.28 -13.57
CA TYR A 21 -14.36 10.02 -13.95
C TYR A 21 -15.18 11.27 -14.27
N GLN A 22 -14.56 12.50 -14.26
CA GLN A 22 -15.24 13.73 -14.69
C GLN A 22 -14.31 14.61 -15.56
N PRO A 23 -14.61 14.75 -16.86
CA PRO A 23 -13.74 15.44 -17.82
C PRO A 23 -13.58 16.95 -17.57
N HIS A 24 -14.50 17.60 -16.85
CA HIS A 24 -14.51 19.07 -16.68
C HIS A 24 -13.65 19.61 -15.52
N ARG A 25 -12.85 18.79 -14.82
CA ARG A 25 -12.08 19.22 -13.65
C ARG A 25 -10.64 18.71 -13.61
N ARG A 26 -9.92 18.86 -14.71
CA ARG A 26 -8.50 18.44 -14.79
C ARG A 26 -7.58 19.30 -13.90
N ILE A 27 -7.86 20.61 -13.77
CA ILE A 27 -7.02 21.55 -13.02
C ILE A 27 -7.04 21.30 -11.50
N PRO A 28 -8.20 21.11 -10.82
CA PRO A 28 -8.21 20.83 -9.39
C PRO A 28 -7.57 19.47 -9.03
N ALA A 29 -7.62 18.51 -9.94
CA ALA A 29 -7.02 17.18 -9.73
C ALA A 29 -5.50 17.22 -9.83
N ALA A 30 -4.96 17.96 -10.80
CA ALA A 30 -3.54 18.20 -10.94
C ALA A 30 -3.00 19.01 -9.75
N ALA A 31 -3.73 20.07 -9.33
CA ALA A 31 -3.36 20.87 -8.15
C ALA A 31 -3.38 20.03 -6.86
N ALA A 32 -4.36 19.13 -6.67
CA ALA A 32 -4.40 18.21 -5.54
C ALA A 32 -3.26 17.19 -5.60
N GLY A 33 -2.92 16.66 -6.78
CA GLY A 33 -1.78 15.78 -6.99
C GLY A 33 -0.44 16.47 -6.71
N ILE A 34 -0.27 17.70 -7.20
CA ILE A 34 0.93 18.50 -6.94
C ILE A 34 1.03 18.85 -5.45
N GLY A 35 -0.06 19.30 -4.82
CA GLY A 35 -0.11 19.60 -3.39
C GLY A 35 0.22 18.38 -2.54
N PHE A 36 -0.29 17.19 -2.91
CA PHE A 36 0.06 15.92 -2.28
C PHE A 36 1.55 15.60 -2.45
N THR A 37 2.08 15.73 -3.67
CA THR A 37 3.50 15.51 -3.96
C THR A 37 4.39 16.45 -3.15
N VAL A 38 4.07 17.74 -3.10
CA VAL A 38 4.79 18.74 -2.32
C VAL A 38 4.75 18.42 -0.82
N LEU A 39 3.62 18.02 -0.29
CA LEU A 39 3.48 17.65 1.14
C LEU A 39 4.23 16.37 1.49
N VAL A 40 4.27 15.37 0.61
CA VAL A 40 5.08 14.17 0.82
C VAL A 40 6.58 14.50 0.73
N LEU A 41 6.99 15.36 -0.20
CA LEU A 41 8.38 15.82 -0.30
C LEU A 41 8.79 16.70 0.89
N LEU A 42 7.90 17.57 1.37
CA LEU A 42 8.12 18.34 2.61
C LEU A 42 8.14 17.41 3.83
N GLY A 43 7.22 16.45 3.91
CA GLY A 43 7.22 15.40 4.93
C GLY A 43 8.52 14.60 4.91
N ALA A 44 9.00 14.18 3.74
CA ALA A 44 10.27 13.49 3.58
C ALA A 44 11.49 14.38 3.93
N GLY A 45 11.41 15.69 3.70
CA GLY A 45 12.45 16.66 4.09
C GLY A 45 12.49 16.88 5.61
N LEU A 46 11.33 16.98 6.26
CA LEU A 46 11.17 17.04 7.71
C LEU A 46 11.52 15.70 8.38
N TYR A 47 11.43 14.60 7.64
CA TYR A 47 11.75 13.25 8.04
C TYR A 47 13.12 13.05 8.64
N ARG A 48 14.14 13.69 8.10
CA ARG A 48 15.52 13.57 8.62
C ARG A 48 15.70 14.05 10.07
N LYS A 49 14.68 14.70 10.65
CA LYS A 49 14.72 15.29 12.00
C LYS A 49 13.62 14.82 12.95
N ALA A 50 12.63 14.06 12.49
CA ALA A 50 11.47 13.66 13.30
C ALA A 50 11.50 12.18 13.69
N VAL A 51 11.11 11.88 14.93
CA VAL A 51 11.14 10.52 15.52
C VAL A 51 10.20 9.53 14.83
N HIS A 52 9.14 10.00 14.15
CA HIS A 52 8.16 9.18 13.43
C HIS A 52 7.64 9.87 12.16
N PRO A 53 8.36 9.73 11.07
CA PRO A 53 8.02 10.39 9.82
C PRO A 53 6.72 9.90 9.17
N GLY A 54 6.39 8.61 9.33
CA GLY A 54 5.12 8.05 8.87
C GLY A 54 3.91 8.74 9.51
N LEU A 55 4.03 9.21 10.77
CA LEU A 55 2.97 9.98 11.43
C LEU A 55 2.70 11.29 10.70
N TRP A 56 3.73 12.01 10.29
CA TRP A 56 3.58 13.26 9.53
C TRP A 56 3.00 13.03 8.14
N LEU A 57 3.37 11.93 7.47
CA LEU A 57 2.76 11.53 6.20
C LEU A 57 1.27 11.21 6.37
N MET A 58 0.90 10.49 7.42
CA MET A 58 -0.49 10.18 7.73
C MET A 58 -1.29 11.45 8.03
N LEU A 59 -0.80 12.28 8.94
CA LEU A 59 -1.49 13.52 9.33
C LEU A 59 -1.60 14.50 8.16
N GLY A 60 -0.52 14.70 7.41
CA GLY A 60 -0.51 15.55 6.21
C GLY A 60 -1.46 15.02 5.14
N GLY A 61 -1.43 13.72 4.84
CA GLY A 61 -2.34 13.09 3.89
C GLY A 61 -3.81 13.20 4.32
N CYS A 62 -4.12 12.95 5.58
CA CYS A 62 -5.47 13.14 6.11
C CYS A 62 -5.93 14.61 6.07
N ALA A 63 -5.02 15.55 6.37
CA ALA A 63 -5.31 16.99 6.27
C ALA A 63 -5.62 17.42 4.83
N ILE A 64 -4.87 16.90 3.84
CA ILE A 64 -5.17 17.15 2.42
C ILE A 64 -6.53 16.59 2.03
N LEU A 65 -6.83 15.35 2.42
CA LEU A 65 -8.13 14.75 2.14
C LEU A 65 -9.26 15.56 2.78
N ALA A 66 -9.09 15.99 4.01
CA ALA A 66 -10.05 16.86 4.71
C ALA A 66 -10.20 18.21 3.97
N GLY A 67 -9.11 18.81 3.53
CA GLY A 67 -9.10 20.02 2.73
C GLY A 67 -9.84 19.86 1.40
N ILE A 68 -9.60 18.77 0.67
CA ILE A 68 -10.33 18.44 -0.57
C ILE A 68 -11.83 18.30 -0.28
N LEU A 69 -12.19 17.60 0.80
CA LEU A 69 -13.59 17.46 1.22
C LEU A 69 -14.23 18.82 1.55
N TRP A 70 -13.51 19.68 2.25
CA TRP A 70 -13.99 21.01 2.62
C TRP A 70 -14.18 21.90 1.38
N LEU A 71 -13.21 21.95 0.48
CA LEU A 71 -13.28 22.74 -0.76
C LEU A 71 -14.41 22.29 -1.69
N THR A 72 -14.71 20.98 -1.69
CA THR A 72 -15.76 20.40 -2.53
C THR A 72 -17.12 20.29 -1.83
N ARG A 73 -17.26 20.82 -0.60
CA ARG A 73 -18.48 20.67 0.24
C ARG A 73 -19.77 21.21 -0.40
N LYS A 74 -19.66 22.29 -1.18
CA LYS A 74 -20.82 22.92 -1.85
C LYS A 74 -21.39 22.13 -3.03
N GLN A 75 -20.78 21.01 -3.39
CA GLN A 75 -21.19 20.16 -4.51
C GLN A 75 -22.00 18.95 -4.01
N ALA A 76 -23.28 19.19 -3.69
CA ALA A 76 -24.17 18.18 -3.13
C ALA A 76 -24.25 16.88 -3.96
N GLN A 77 -24.16 17.00 -5.29
CA GLN A 77 -24.21 15.87 -6.24
C GLN A 77 -23.06 14.84 -6.05
N ASN A 78 -22.00 15.15 -5.27
CA ASN A 78 -20.80 14.33 -5.11
C ASN A 78 -20.56 13.83 -3.67
N GLN A 79 -21.51 14.00 -2.74
CA GLN A 79 -21.29 13.67 -1.33
C GLN A 79 -20.84 12.21 -1.14
N ARG A 80 -21.47 11.26 -1.82
CA ARG A 80 -21.12 9.83 -1.79
C ARG A 80 -19.66 9.60 -2.17
N ARG A 81 -19.24 10.17 -3.30
CA ARG A 81 -17.87 10.04 -3.80
C ARG A 81 -16.85 10.65 -2.84
N ARG A 82 -17.19 11.75 -2.22
CA ARG A 82 -16.34 12.46 -1.25
C ARG A 82 -16.10 11.62 0.00
N ILE A 83 -17.16 11.05 0.59
CA ILE A 83 -17.04 10.19 1.78
C ILE A 83 -16.26 8.93 1.43
N SER A 84 -16.55 8.27 0.31
CA SER A 84 -15.81 7.10 -0.12
C SER A 84 -14.33 7.41 -0.38
N LEU A 85 -14.01 8.54 -1.01
CA LEU A 85 -12.64 9.00 -1.22
C LEU A 85 -11.91 9.23 0.10
N PHE A 86 -12.60 9.83 1.09
CA PHE A 86 -12.04 10.04 2.42
C PHE A 86 -11.73 8.71 3.12
N LEU A 87 -12.66 7.75 3.11
CA LEU A 87 -12.46 6.44 3.72
C LEU A 87 -11.29 5.69 3.06
N ILE A 88 -11.26 5.62 1.73
CA ILE A 88 -10.20 4.94 1.00
C ILE A 88 -8.85 5.63 1.21
N GLY A 89 -8.81 6.95 1.09
CA GLY A 89 -7.58 7.73 1.23
C GLY A 89 -7.04 7.70 2.66
N SER A 90 -7.88 7.88 3.68
CA SER A 90 -7.47 7.79 5.09
C SER A 90 -6.94 6.39 5.42
N SER A 91 -7.58 5.36 4.90
CA SER A 91 -7.14 3.97 5.02
C SER A 91 -5.77 3.74 4.38
N PHE A 92 -5.53 4.30 3.18
CA PHE A 92 -4.23 4.26 2.52
C PHE A 92 -3.15 4.93 3.37
N PHE A 93 -3.39 6.14 3.87
CA PHE A 93 -2.41 6.86 4.69
C PHE A 93 -2.13 6.18 6.02
N LEU A 94 -3.14 5.54 6.62
CA LEU A 94 -2.94 4.75 7.84
C LEU A 94 -2.03 3.54 7.58
N ARG A 95 -2.21 2.84 6.47
CA ARG A 95 -1.34 1.73 6.06
C ARG A 95 0.06 2.20 5.71
N LEU A 96 0.16 3.32 5.00
CA LEU A 96 1.45 3.94 4.71
C LEU A 96 2.21 4.30 5.99
N PHE A 97 1.51 4.85 6.99
CA PHE A 97 2.09 5.08 8.31
C PHE A 97 2.60 3.78 8.93
N TYR A 98 1.79 2.73 8.88
CA TYR A 98 2.17 1.43 9.45
C TYR A 98 3.38 0.83 8.75
N VAL A 99 3.44 0.86 7.41
CA VAL A 99 4.62 0.45 6.63
C VAL A 99 5.87 1.22 7.06
N CYS A 100 5.79 2.54 7.16
CA CYS A 100 6.94 3.36 7.60
C CYS A 100 7.34 3.10 9.06
N TYR A 101 6.40 2.64 9.90
CA TYR A 101 6.63 2.35 11.32
C TYR A 101 7.22 0.95 11.55
N THR A 102 7.03 0.02 10.62
CA THR A 102 7.43 -1.38 10.74
C THR A 102 8.52 -1.74 9.73
N PRO A 103 9.80 -1.40 10.01
CA PRO A 103 10.88 -1.80 9.13
C PRO A 103 10.99 -3.33 9.06
N ILE A 104 11.48 -3.83 7.94
CA ILE A 104 11.58 -5.25 7.62
C ILE A 104 12.35 -6.06 8.68
N THR A 105 13.29 -5.43 9.39
CA THR A 105 14.11 -6.07 10.42
C THR A 105 13.43 -6.13 11.79
N ARG A 106 12.28 -5.48 11.95
CA ARG A 106 11.60 -5.36 13.25
C ARG A 106 10.08 -5.33 13.05
N ARG A 107 9.35 -5.88 14.05
CA ARG A 107 7.88 -5.83 14.11
C ARG A 107 7.17 -6.55 12.95
N GLN A 108 7.88 -7.40 12.23
CA GLN A 108 7.31 -8.25 11.20
C GLN A 108 7.03 -9.63 11.79
N HIS A 109 5.82 -10.14 11.56
CA HIS A 109 5.44 -11.49 11.96
C HIS A 109 5.70 -12.45 10.79
N ASP A 110 6.29 -13.61 11.07
CA ASP A 110 6.54 -14.70 10.13
C ASP A 110 7.37 -14.35 8.86
N VAL A 111 7.95 -13.16 8.80
CA VAL A 111 8.76 -12.76 7.64
C VAL A 111 10.12 -13.43 7.66
N GLY A 112 10.76 -13.55 8.83
CA GLY A 112 12.13 -14.06 8.95
C GLY A 112 13.17 -13.07 8.46
N ARG A 113 14.33 -13.60 8.07
CA ARG A 113 15.43 -12.81 7.50
C ARG A 113 15.75 -13.30 6.09
N PHE A 114 16.16 -12.39 5.23
CA PHE A 114 16.66 -12.74 3.91
C PHE A 114 17.99 -13.51 4.07
N GLY A 115 18.12 -14.62 3.33
CA GLY A 115 19.23 -15.54 3.45
C GLY A 115 18.99 -16.69 4.46
N ASP A 116 17.95 -16.66 5.28
CA ASP A 116 17.56 -17.79 6.11
C ASP A 116 16.87 -18.89 5.25
N GLU A 117 16.87 -20.13 5.72
CA GLU A 117 16.25 -21.26 5.02
C GLU A 117 14.74 -21.39 5.28
N ASN A 118 14.15 -20.50 6.06
CA ASN A 118 12.77 -20.56 6.50
C ASN A 118 12.08 -19.20 6.36
N ASN A 119 10.77 -19.19 6.58
CA ASN A 119 9.90 -18.03 6.55
C ASN A 119 9.71 -17.44 5.15
N HIS A 120 8.90 -16.40 5.06
CA HIS A 120 8.59 -15.75 3.78
C HIS A 120 9.84 -15.17 3.10
N ALA A 121 10.74 -14.54 3.87
CA ALA A 121 11.98 -13.99 3.34
C ALA A 121 12.92 -15.09 2.81
N GLY A 122 13.01 -16.22 3.50
CA GLY A 122 13.76 -17.41 3.05
C GLY A 122 13.21 -17.96 1.74
N TYR A 123 11.88 -18.06 1.62
CA TYR A 123 11.26 -18.52 0.38
C TYR A 123 11.52 -17.55 -0.80
N ILE A 124 11.47 -16.24 -0.56
CA ILE A 124 11.81 -15.23 -1.58
C ILE A 124 13.28 -15.38 -1.99
N THR A 125 14.19 -15.52 -1.02
CA THR A 125 15.63 -15.74 -1.27
C THR A 125 15.85 -17.00 -2.11
N TYR A 126 15.23 -18.11 -1.74
CA TYR A 126 15.31 -19.36 -2.50
C TYR A 126 14.93 -19.16 -3.97
N LEU A 127 13.78 -18.51 -4.23
CA LEU A 127 13.32 -18.26 -5.60
C LEU A 127 14.26 -17.31 -6.37
N LEU A 128 14.86 -16.34 -5.68
CA LEU A 128 15.81 -15.38 -6.27
C LEU A 128 17.11 -16.09 -6.67
N GLU A 129 17.63 -17.02 -5.85
CA GLU A 129 18.90 -17.70 -6.07
C GLU A 129 18.77 -18.88 -7.05
N HIS A 130 17.72 -19.66 -6.91
CA HIS A 130 17.58 -20.92 -7.68
C HIS A 130 16.74 -20.75 -8.96
N HIS A 131 15.98 -19.68 -9.11
CA HIS A 131 15.12 -19.39 -10.27
C HIS A 131 14.12 -20.52 -10.60
N ARG A 132 13.76 -21.35 -9.61
CA ARG A 132 12.83 -22.48 -9.73
C ARG A 132 11.99 -22.64 -8.46
N LEU A 133 10.86 -23.33 -8.59
CA LEU A 133 10.08 -23.74 -7.43
C LEU A 133 10.84 -24.82 -6.62
N PRO A 134 10.58 -24.92 -5.29
CA PRO A 134 11.14 -25.97 -4.46
C PRO A 134 10.83 -27.36 -5.03
N ASP A 135 11.86 -28.22 -5.07
CA ASP A 135 11.78 -29.62 -5.48
C ASP A 135 11.91 -30.60 -4.29
N PHE A 136 11.81 -30.06 -3.09
CA PHE A 136 11.76 -30.78 -1.81
C PHE A 136 10.36 -30.71 -1.19
N ASP A 137 10.11 -31.45 -0.10
CA ASP A 137 8.84 -31.37 0.63
C ASP A 137 8.69 -29.96 1.25
N PRO A 138 7.69 -29.15 0.85
CA PRO A 138 7.53 -27.80 1.40
C PRO A 138 7.30 -27.74 2.90
N ARG A 139 6.98 -28.87 3.54
CA ARG A 139 6.79 -28.98 5.00
C ARG A 139 8.11 -29.01 5.78
N ASP A 140 9.23 -29.30 5.10
CA ASP A 140 10.56 -29.30 5.71
C ASP A 140 11.05 -27.89 6.03
N HIS A 141 10.51 -26.88 5.35
CA HIS A 141 10.85 -25.48 5.56
C HIS A 141 9.61 -24.65 5.92
N TRP A 142 9.70 -23.92 7.01
CA TRP A 142 8.58 -23.09 7.51
C TRP A 142 8.20 -22.04 6.48
N GLN A 143 6.90 -21.91 6.18
CA GLN A 143 6.27 -20.99 5.22
C GLN A 143 6.44 -21.37 3.72
N PHE A 144 7.20 -22.41 3.36
CA PHE A 144 7.34 -22.85 1.96
C PHE A 144 6.09 -23.56 1.42
N TYR A 145 5.18 -23.98 2.30
CA TYR A 145 3.88 -24.58 1.93
C TYR A 145 2.86 -23.55 1.42
N HIS A 146 3.16 -22.27 1.49
CA HIS A 146 2.29 -21.23 0.95
C HIS A 146 2.34 -21.16 -0.58
N PRO A 147 1.24 -20.70 -1.25
CA PRO A 147 1.25 -20.47 -2.68
C PRO A 147 2.39 -19.55 -3.11
N PRO A 148 3.17 -19.90 -4.13
CA PRO A 148 4.42 -19.23 -4.45
C PRO A 148 4.28 -17.86 -5.12
N LEU A 149 3.07 -17.46 -5.57
CA LEU A 149 2.88 -16.29 -6.42
C LEU A 149 3.42 -14.99 -5.80
N HIS A 150 3.10 -14.74 -4.52
CA HIS A 150 3.61 -13.54 -3.84
C HIS A 150 5.15 -13.57 -3.73
N HIS A 151 5.71 -14.71 -3.38
CA HIS A 151 7.16 -14.89 -3.22
C HIS A 151 7.88 -14.73 -4.56
N ALA A 152 7.32 -15.26 -5.65
CA ALA A 152 7.87 -15.10 -6.99
C ALA A 152 7.84 -13.62 -7.46
N ILE A 153 6.72 -12.92 -7.24
CA ILE A 153 6.64 -11.48 -7.54
C ILE A 153 7.68 -10.70 -6.72
N SER A 154 7.83 -11.04 -5.44
CA SER A 154 8.79 -10.41 -4.54
C SER A 154 10.24 -10.69 -4.98
N ALA A 155 10.57 -11.91 -5.39
CA ALA A 155 11.88 -12.27 -5.92
C ALA A 155 12.21 -11.48 -7.20
N VAL A 156 11.26 -11.37 -8.14
CA VAL A 156 11.41 -10.54 -9.34
C VAL A 156 11.59 -9.07 -8.99
N TRP A 157 10.85 -8.56 -8.00
CA TRP A 157 10.98 -7.18 -7.52
C TRP A 157 12.37 -6.90 -6.94
N LEU A 158 12.90 -7.81 -6.12
CA LEU A 158 14.26 -7.70 -5.59
C LEU A 158 15.29 -7.71 -6.70
N TRP A 159 15.19 -8.67 -7.62
CA TRP A 159 16.10 -8.77 -8.76
C TRP A 159 16.14 -7.48 -9.59
N LEU A 160 14.95 -6.94 -9.93
CA LEU A 160 14.85 -5.66 -10.65
C LEU A 160 15.45 -4.51 -9.84
N SER A 161 15.16 -4.45 -8.54
CA SER A 161 15.63 -3.39 -7.65
C SER A 161 17.16 -3.36 -7.60
N GLU A 162 17.80 -4.51 -7.46
CA GLU A 162 19.25 -4.64 -7.32
C GLU A 162 19.98 -4.53 -8.66
N ASN A 163 19.53 -5.28 -9.68
CA ASN A 163 20.28 -5.44 -10.93
C ASN A 163 19.93 -4.38 -11.98
N VAL A 164 18.71 -3.85 -11.99
CA VAL A 164 18.28 -2.84 -12.98
C VAL A 164 18.36 -1.44 -12.41
N PHE A 165 17.91 -1.25 -11.16
CA PHE A 165 17.85 0.07 -10.54
C PHE A 165 19.06 0.38 -9.65
N GLY A 166 19.96 -0.57 -9.41
CA GLY A 166 21.16 -0.38 -8.60
C GLY A 166 20.89 -0.03 -7.14
N ILE A 167 19.77 -0.52 -6.59
CA ILE A 167 19.34 -0.24 -5.22
C ILE A 167 20.07 -1.20 -4.29
N GLY A 168 20.65 -0.68 -3.20
CA GLY A 168 21.30 -1.52 -2.20
C GLY A 168 20.32 -2.53 -1.58
N ASN A 169 20.81 -3.71 -1.28
CA ASN A 169 20.04 -4.90 -0.82
C ASN A 169 19.07 -4.57 0.33
N GLU A 170 19.51 -3.90 1.40
CA GLU A 170 18.64 -3.55 2.53
C GLU A 170 17.44 -2.68 2.11
N VAL A 171 17.67 -1.71 1.22
CA VAL A 171 16.62 -0.83 0.71
C VAL A 171 15.70 -1.58 -0.25
N ALA A 172 16.24 -2.50 -1.05
CA ALA A 172 15.47 -3.34 -1.94
C ALA A 172 14.53 -4.25 -1.14
N GLN A 173 15.02 -4.91 -0.10
CA GLN A 173 14.24 -5.72 0.81
C GLN A 173 13.13 -4.92 1.51
N GLU A 174 13.46 -3.75 2.06
CA GLU A 174 12.49 -2.84 2.68
C GLU A 174 11.39 -2.42 1.70
N SER A 175 11.72 -2.26 0.41
CA SER A 175 10.79 -1.87 -0.63
C SER A 175 9.68 -2.91 -0.92
N LEU A 176 9.86 -4.17 -0.51
CA LEU A 176 8.84 -5.21 -0.68
C LEU A 176 7.52 -4.89 0.03
N GLN A 177 7.56 -4.16 1.14
CA GLN A 177 6.34 -3.70 1.81
C GLN A 177 5.45 -2.84 0.91
N THR A 178 6.01 -2.25 -0.14
CA THR A 178 5.22 -1.47 -1.12
C THR A 178 4.30 -2.37 -1.95
N LEU A 179 4.67 -3.62 -2.19
CA LEU A 179 3.82 -4.59 -2.89
C LEU A 179 2.59 -4.92 -2.06
N THR A 180 2.76 -5.24 -0.78
CA THR A 180 1.63 -5.55 0.11
C THR A 180 0.74 -4.34 0.36
N LEU A 181 1.30 -3.15 0.47
CA LEU A 181 0.54 -1.90 0.50
C LEU A 181 -0.28 -1.70 -0.78
N PHE A 182 0.31 -1.99 -1.94
CA PHE A 182 -0.38 -1.92 -3.22
C PHE A 182 -1.55 -2.91 -3.28
N TYR A 183 -1.33 -4.18 -2.90
CA TYR A 183 -2.39 -5.19 -2.87
C TYR A 183 -3.52 -4.80 -1.92
N ALA A 184 -3.20 -4.37 -0.69
CA ALA A 184 -4.19 -3.92 0.28
C ALA A 184 -5.03 -2.75 -0.23
N THR A 185 -4.40 -1.81 -0.93
CA THR A 185 -5.10 -0.67 -1.53
C THR A 185 -6.00 -1.12 -2.67
N ALA A 186 -5.54 -2.05 -3.50
CA ALA A 186 -6.34 -2.65 -4.58
C ALA A 186 -7.57 -3.38 -4.03
N VAL A 187 -7.42 -4.14 -2.94
CA VAL A 187 -8.54 -4.80 -2.24
C VAL A 187 -9.60 -3.80 -1.81
N ILE A 188 -9.21 -2.69 -1.16
CA ILE A 188 -10.18 -1.68 -0.69
C ILE A 188 -10.91 -1.02 -1.85
N ILE A 189 -10.20 -0.70 -2.95
CA ILE A 189 -10.81 -0.13 -4.15
C ILE A 189 -11.76 -1.14 -4.80
N THR A 190 -11.38 -2.42 -4.85
CA THR A 190 -12.21 -3.48 -5.39
C THR A 190 -13.45 -3.69 -4.53
N ALA A 191 -13.32 -3.74 -3.21
CA ALA A 191 -14.44 -3.79 -2.28
C ALA A 191 -15.42 -2.62 -2.50
N TYR A 192 -14.92 -1.39 -2.61
CA TYR A 192 -15.75 -0.24 -2.97
C TYR A 192 -16.48 -0.45 -4.29
N ARG A 193 -15.82 -0.97 -5.32
CA ARG A 193 -16.45 -1.24 -6.63
C ARG A 193 -17.53 -2.31 -6.55
N ILE A 194 -17.28 -3.37 -5.79
CA ILE A 194 -18.27 -4.44 -5.54
C ILE A 194 -19.50 -3.87 -4.83
N LEU A 195 -19.32 -3.14 -3.73
CA LEU A 195 -20.41 -2.50 -2.99
C LEU A 195 -21.23 -1.57 -3.92
N ARG A 196 -20.55 -0.85 -4.81
CA ARG A 196 -21.17 0.02 -5.82
C ARG A 196 -21.90 -0.77 -6.92
N HIS A 197 -21.37 -1.93 -7.29
CA HIS A 197 -22.05 -2.81 -8.26
C HIS A 197 -23.41 -3.28 -7.72
N PHE A 198 -23.49 -3.57 -6.42
CA PHE A 198 -24.75 -3.87 -5.73
C PHE A 198 -25.62 -2.63 -5.46
N ARG A 199 -25.28 -1.47 -6.03
CA ARG A 199 -26.00 -0.19 -5.90
C ARG A 199 -26.17 0.30 -4.47
N LEU A 200 -25.30 -0.11 -3.56
CA LEU A 200 -25.33 0.37 -2.18
C LEU A 200 -24.99 1.87 -2.12
N GLU A 201 -25.69 2.60 -1.26
CA GLU A 201 -25.55 4.04 -1.07
C GLU A 201 -25.68 4.43 0.41
N GLY A 202 -25.20 5.65 0.75
CA GLY A 202 -25.30 6.15 2.11
C GLY A 202 -24.63 5.23 3.14
N PRO A 203 -25.25 5.06 4.31
CA PRO A 203 -24.68 4.22 5.39
C PRO A 203 -24.44 2.77 4.96
N ALA A 204 -25.30 2.20 4.09
CA ALA A 204 -25.14 0.84 3.59
C ALA A 204 -23.87 0.65 2.74
N LEU A 205 -23.35 1.71 2.12
CA LEU A 205 -22.07 1.72 1.43
C LEU A 205 -20.91 2.02 2.38
N TYR A 206 -21.08 3.06 3.25
CA TYR A 206 -19.95 3.58 4.03
C TYR A 206 -19.56 2.66 5.17
N PHE A 207 -20.52 2.01 5.83
CA PHE A 207 -20.23 1.15 6.97
C PHE A 207 -19.40 -0.08 6.58
N PRO A 208 -19.78 -0.94 5.60
CA PRO A 208 -18.96 -2.07 5.22
C PRO A 208 -17.63 -1.64 4.61
N LEU A 209 -17.59 -0.54 3.83
CA LEU A 209 -16.34 0.00 3.32
C LEU A 209 -15.40 0.42 4.46
N ALA A 210 -15.92 1.09 5.50
CA ALA A 210 -15.13 1.51 6.66
C ALA A 210 -14.63 0.29 7.45
N VAL A 211 -15.45 -0.74 7.65
CA VAL A 211 -15.04 -1.98 8.31
C VAL A 211 -13.85 -2.62 7.60
N ILE A 212 -13.91 -2.78 6.27
CA ILE A 212 -12.81 -3.34 5.49
C ILE A 212 -11.59 -2.39 5.51
N ALA A 213 -11.82 -1.10 5.32
CA ALA A 213 -10.78 -0.08 5.24
C ALA A 213 -9.96 0.05 6.53
N PHE A 214 -10.58 -0.10 7.69
CA PHE A 214 -9.96 0.12 9.00
C PHE A 214 -9.85 -1.16 9.85
N HIS A 215 -10.01 -2.33 9.24
CA HIS A 215 -9.85 -3.60 9.95
C HIS A 215 -8.40 -3.74 10.47
N PRO A 216 -8.18 -3.92 11.78
CA PRO A 216 -6.84 -3.89 12.37
C PRO A 216 -5.89 -4.92 11.76
N SER A 217 -6.30 -6.18 11.66
CA SER A 217 -5.45 -7.24 11.09
C SER A 217 -5.09 -6.94 9.62
N PHE A 218 -6.02 -6.37 8.85
CA PHE A 218 -5.76 -6.01 7.46
C PHE A 218 -4.82 -4.80 7.31
N ILE A 219 -4.75 -3.92 8.32
CA ILE A 219 -3.72 -2.87 8.42
C ILE A 219 -2.36 -3.50 8.71
N LEU A 220 -2.29 -4.43 9.67
CA LEU A 220 -1.05 -5.12 10.02
C LEU A 220 -0.48 -5.89 8.82
N PHE A 221 -1.30 -6.69 8.14
CA PHE A 221 -0.88 -7.46 6.97
C PHE A 221 -0.40 -6.59 5.81
N SER A 222 -0.94 -5.38 5.64
CA SER A 222 -0.50 -4.48 4.58
C SER A 222 0.94 -3.95 4.74
N GLY A 223 1.52 -4.09 5.91
CA GLY A 223 2.93 -3.76 6.19
C GLY A 223 3.82 -4.99 6.35
N SER A 224 3.27 -6.19 6.23
CA SER A 224 4.01 -7.45 6.36
C SER A 224 4.35 -8.04 4.99
N ILE A 225 5.53 -8.66 4.87
CA ILE A 225 5.95 -9.34 3.64
C ILE A 225 5.42 -10.78 3.72
N ASN A 226 4.16 -10.94 3.33
CA ASN A 226 3.50 -12.25 3.28
C ASN A 226 2.51 -12.35 2.10
N ASN A 227 2.02 -13.55 1.87
CA ASN A 227 1.08 -13.84 0.78
C ASN A 227 -0.39 -13.54 1.12
N ASP A 228 -0.73 -13.24 2.38
CA ASP A 228 -2.12 -13.12 2.84
C ASP A 228 -2.87 -12.00 2.16
N VAL A 229 -2.23 -10.83 2.00
CA VAL A 229 -2.87 -9.68 1.35
C VAL A 229 -3.14 -9.95 -0.12
N LEU A 230 -2.22 -10.67 -0.79
CA LEU A 230 -2.42 -11.04 -2.20
C LEU A 230 -3.56 -12.06 -2.33
N SER A 231 -3.67 -13.03 -1.43
CA SER A 231 -4.75 -14.02 -1.47
C SER A 231 -6.13 -13.41 -1.22
N VAL A 232 -6.23 -12.33 -0.43
CA VAL A 232 -7.47 -11.55 -0.27
C VAL A 232 -7.82 -10.76 -1.53
N ALA A 233 -6.82 -10.43 -2.38
CA ALA A 233 -7.02 -9.64 -3.59
C ALA A 233 -7.63 -10.45 -4.75
N PHE A 234 -7.53 -11.78 -4.72
CA PHE A 234 -8.09 -12.73 -5.68
C PHE A 234 -9.40 -13.34 -5.19
#